data_99960fc2b5c1d137335191bf30ffe4d0
#
_entry.id   99960fc2b5c1d137335191bf30ffe4d0
#
_cell.length_a   1.000
_cell.length_b   1.000
_cell.length_c   1.000
_cell.angle_alpha   90.00
_cell.angle_beta   90.00
_cell.angle_gamma   90.00
#
_symmetry.space_group_name_H-M   'P 1'
#
loop_
_entity.id
_entity.type
_entity.pdbx_description
1 polymer ?
#
loop_
_entity_poly.entity_id
_entity_poly.type
_entity_poly.pdbx_seq_one_letter_code
_entity_poly.pdbx_strand_id
1 'polypeptide(L)'
;MKDVANIITGAMSVTTSILISALDEVEYGLILLDSEFQAQFINRAFYKIWALPELSNGSTYNFADIVEHGRRTGLYVTAPGSIQDYVRQRKGRLRLSDGRILKFRCKALPDGGRLMTFDDISDFDRTAELLRELAGVDELTKLPNRRQFLRSLETEFARVRRYDRPLSVLMIDADGFKQINDRYGHFAGDEVLQALAVRLRGIVRQIDLLGRLGGEEFAVALMETDMPAALQTAERLRQEIAAEPFQVAAGKIQMTVSVGVATRRAADDNAALLLGLADKAMYLAKTGGRNRVIANLDV
;
A
#
# COMPACT_ATOMS: atom_id res chain seq x y z
N MET A 1 51.93 -25.30 30.54
CA MET A 1 50.84 -24.30 30.57
C MET A 1 50.87 -23.29 29.43
N LYS A 2 52.03 -22.87 28.92
CA LYS A 2 52.11 -21.97 27.74
C LYS A 2 51.60 -22.59 26.43
N ASP A 3 51.81 -23.87 26.23
CA ASP A 3 51.40 -24.56 24.99
C ASP A 3 49.85 -24.75 24.90
N VAL A 4 49.18 -25.00 26.01
CA VAL A 4 47.72 -25.14 26.05
C VAL A 4 47.03 -23.79 25.80
N ALA A 5 47.56 -22.69 26.31
CA ALA A 5 47.05 -21.36 26.06
C ALA A 5 47.17 -20.96 24.58
N ASN A 6 48.29 -21.31 23.92
CA ASN A 6 48.53 -21.05 22.51
C ASN A 6 47.57 -21.90 21.60
N ILE A 7 47.31 -23.17 21.97
CA ILE A 7 46.38 -24.04 21.24
C ILE A 7 44.94 -23.50 21.36
N ILE A 8 44.56 -23.06 22.54
CA ILE A 8 43.19 -22.49 22.76
C ILE A 8 43.04 -21.17 21.99
N THR A 9 44.05 -20.29 22.03
CA THR A 9 44.03 -19.02 21.30
C THR A 9 44.03 -19.24 19.79
N GLY A 10 44.82 -20.21 19.31
CA GLY A 10 44.79 -20.57 17.88
C GLY A 10 43.46 -21.18 17.46
N ALA A 11 42.85 -22.07 18.21
CA ALA A 11 41.58 -22.66 17.94
C ALA A 11 40.43 -21.59 17.98
N MET A 12 40.47 -20.67 18.92
CA MET A 12 39.51 -19.54 18.95
C MET A 12 39.67 -18.61 17.76
N SER A 13 40.88 -18.34 17.29
CA SER A 13 41.15 -17.52 16.09
C SER A 13 40.60 -18.18 14.82
N VAL A 14 40.79 -19.49 14.66
CA VAL A 14 40.27 -20.25 13.51
C VAL A 14 38.74 -20.29 13.53
N THR A 15 38.14 -20.55 14.68
CA THR A 15 36.67 -20.59 14.83
C THR A 15 36.07 -19.20 14.53
N THR A 16 36.67 -18.13 15.01
CA THR A 16 36.23 -16.75 14.73
C THR A 16 36.32 -16.42 13.25
N SER A 17 37.41 -16.80 12.57
CA SER A 17 37.60 -16.60 11.14
C SER A 17 36.53 -17.34 10.31
N ILE A 18 36.22 -18.59 10.67
CA ILE A 18 35.16 -19.37 10.01
C ILE A 18 33.78 -18.74 10.19
N LEU A 19 33.47 -18.26 11.42
CA LEU A 19 32.22 -17.56 11.70
C LEU A 19 32.06 -16.27 10.91
N ILE A 20 33.12 -15.46 10.82
CA ILE A 20 33.12 -14.24 10.02
C ILE A 20 32.88 -14.57 8.54
N SER A 21 33.60 -15.57 8.00
CA SER A 21 33.43 -16.00 6.62
C SER A 21 31.99 -16.51 6.35
N ALA A 22 31.42 -17.26 7.29
CA ALA A 22 30.04 -17.74 7.15
C ALA A 22 29.00 -16.60 7.19
N LEU A 23 29.23 -15.56 8.01
CA LEU A 23 28.39 -14.37 8.07
C LEU A 23 28.50 -13.52 6.80
N ASP A 24 29.65 -13.55 6.12
CA ASP A 24 29.85 -12.85 4.85
C ASP A 24 29.14 -13.51 3.67
N GLU A 25 28.86 -14.81 3.74
CA GLU A 25 28.10 -15.53 2.70
C GLU A 25 26.57 -15.40 2.88
N VAL A 26 26.12 -14.76 3.94
CA VAL A 26 24.68 -14.52 4.16
C VAL A 26 24.17 -13.45 3.19
N GLU A 27 23.06 -13.73 2.50
CA GLU A 27 22.49 -12.86 1.47
C GLU A 27 21.85 -11.58 2.00
N TYR A 28 21.45 -11.54 3.27
CA TYR A 28 20.92 -10.32 3.89
C TYR A 28 22.01 -9.47 4.54
N GLY A 29 21.83 -8.15 4.52
CA GLY A 29 22.74 -7.21 5.17
C GLY A 29 22.73 -7.40 6.67
N LEU A 30 23.92 -7.51 7.28
CA LEU A 30 24.13 -7.68 8.70
C LEU A 30 25.12 -6.65 9.22
N ILE A 31 24.78 -5.98 10.30
CA ILE A 31 25.67 -5.10 11.05
C ILE A 31 25.55 -5.36 12.54
N LEU A 32 26.70 -5.53 13.19
CA LEU A 32 26.84 -5.62 14.64
C LEU A 32 27.37 -4.30 15.15
N LEU A 33 26.66 -3.70 16.09
CA LEU A 33 26.97 -2.40 16.69
C LEU A 33 27.25 -2.57 18.18
N ASP A 34 28.17 -1.79 18.72
CA ASP A 34 28.31 -1.65 20.15
C ASP A 34 27.27 -0.70 20.78
N SER A 35 27.41 -0.39 22.06
CA SER A 35 26.52 0.52 22.82
C SER A 35 26.55 1.97 22.32
N GLU A 36 27.61 2.39 21.62
CA GLU A 36 27.79 3.72 21.02
C GLU A 36 27.44 3.76 19.52
N PHE A 37 26.86 2.67 19.02
CA PHE A 37 26.49 2.48 17.62
C PHE A 37 27.66 2.45 16.64
N GLN A 38 28.87 2.13 17.11
CA GLN A 38 30.03 1.87 16.27
C GLN A 38 29.94 0.44 15.72
N ALA A 39 30.20 0.28 14.44
CA ALA A 39 30.15 -1.01 13.78
C ALA A 39 31.34 -1.88 14.21
N GLN A 40 31.05 -3.00 14.86
CA GLN A 40 32.01 -4.03 15.20
C GLN A 40 32.17 -5.08 14.10
N PHE A 41 31.13 -5.26 13.29
CA PHE A 41 31.13 -6.13 12.13
C PHE A 41 30.08 -5.67 11.11
N ILE A 42 30.42 -5.75 9.83
CA ILE A 42 29.54 -5.49 8.69
C ILE A 42 29.82 -6.56 7.65
N ASN A 43 28.80 -7.28 7.19
CA ASN A 43 28.99 -8.28 6.15
C ASN A 43 28.96 -7.68 4.74
N ARG A 44 29.41 -8.48 3.76
CA ARG A 44 29.47 -8.09 2.34
C ARG A 44 28.09 -7.65 1.78
N ALA A 45 27.00 -8.32 2.17
CA ALA A 45 25.65 -7.97 1.71
C ALA A 45 25.24 -6.58 2.19
N PHE A 46 25.56 -6.21 3.44
CA PHE A 46 25.28 -4.87 3.96
C PHE A 46 26.01 -3.78 3.20
N TYR A 47 27.31 -3.97 2.91
CA TYR A 47 28.10 -3.04 2.09
C TYR A 47 27.45 -2.80 0.72
N LYS A 48 27.00 -3.87 0.05
CA LYS A 48 26.33 -3.77 -1.26
C LYS A 48 24.99 -3.02 -1.17
N ILE A 49 24.18 -3.32 -0.16
CA ILE A 49 22.86 -2.69 0.02
C ILE A 49 23.01 -1.18 0.25
N TRP A 50 23.95 -0.78 1.09
CA TRP A 50 24.13 0.62 1.50
C TRP A 50 25.10 1.38 0.60
N ALA A 51 25.70 0.72 -0.39
CA ALA A 51 26.70 1.30 -1.28
C ALA A 51 27.80 2.05 -0.51
N LEU A 52 28.27 1.45 0.60
CA LEU A 52 29.27 2.07 1.45
C LEU A 52 30.64 2.05 0.78
N PRO A 53 31.41 3.15 0.86
CA PRO A 53 32.79 3.17 0.39
C PRO A 53 33.67 2.26 1.28
N GLU A 54 34.75 1.73 0.71
CA GLU A 54 35.77 1.04 1.52
C GLU A 54 36.46 2.04 2.44
N LEU A 55 36.57 1.68 3.73
CA LEU A 55 37.28 2.52 4.70
C LEU A 55 38.78 2.27 4.63
N SER A 56 39.54 3.33 4.83
CA SER A 56 41.01 3.23 5.01
C SER A 56 41.29 2.49 6.33
N ASN A 57 42.45 1.84 6.38
CA ASN A 57 42.91 0.98 7.48
C ASN A 57 42.59 1.52 8.88
N GLY A 58 41.87 0.72 9.65
CA GLY A 58 41.59 0.97 11.09
C GLY A 58 40.40 1.86 11.41
N SER A 59 39.68 2.36 10.42
CA SER A 59 38.44 3.12 10.63
C SER A 59 37.22 2.20 10.72
N THR A 60 36.23 2.58 11.53
CA THR A 60 34.94 1.89 11.65
C THR A 60 33.81 2.85 11.29
N TYR A 61 32.66 2.31 10.87
CA TYR A 61 31.46 3.11 10.63
C TYR A 61 30.70 3.35 11.93
N ASN A 62 30.22 4.58 12.14
CA ASN A 62 29.10 4.81 13.04
C ASN A 62 27.78 4.64 12.27
N PHE A 63 26.77 4.01 12.87
CA PHE A 63 25.51 3.77 12.18
C PHE A 63 24.76 5.06 11.83
N ALA A 64 24.97 6.15 12.58
CA ALA A 64 24.41 7.47 12.24
C ALA A 64 24.98 7.99 10.90
N ASP A 65 26.29 7.78 10.66
CA ASP A 65 26.93 8.20 9.42
C ASP A 65 26.44 7.37 8.23
N ILE A 66 26.15 6.08 8.44
CA ILE A 66 25.55 5.21 7.42
C ILE A 66 24.15 5.70 7.04
N VAL A 67 23.30 6.03 8.03
CA VAL A 67 21.96 6.56 7.79
C VAL A 67 22.03 7.89 7.04
N GLU A 68 22.93 8.78 7.42
CA GLU A 68 23.12 10.08 6.76
C GLU A 68 23.72 9.91 5.35
N HIS A 69 24.64 8.98 5.15
CA HIS A 69 25.13 8.62 3.82
C HIS A 69 23.98 8.20 2.89
N GLY A 70 23.11 7.28 3.34
CA GLY A 70 21.96 6.84 2.56
C GLY A 70 20.99 7.98 2.23
N ARG A 71 20.80 8.94 3.17
CA ARG A 71 19.99 10.13 2.92
C ARG A 71 20.62 11.04 1.88
N ARG A 72 21.89 11.36 2.03
CA ARG A 72 22.65 12.26 1.12
C ARG A 72 22.78 11.70 -0.30
N THR A 73 22.93 10.40 -0.44
CA THR A 73 23.01 9.71 -1.74
C THR A 73 21.67 9.42 -2.36
N GLY A 74 20.57 9.70 -1.66
CA GLY A 74 19.22 9.37 -2.15
C GLY A 74 18.97 7.87 -2.26
N LEU A 75 19.66 7.06 -1.45
CA LEU A 75 19.58 5.60 -1.51
C LEU A 75 18.16 5.08 -1.23
N TYR A 76 17.39 5.76 -0.37
CA TYR A 76 16.05 5.34 -0.01
C TYR A 76 15.01 6.47 -0.13
N VAL A 77 13.79 6.08 -0.51
CA VAL A 77 12.62 6.97 -0.59
C VAL A 77 11.95 7.09 0.76
N THR A 78 11.84 5.98 1.50
CA THR A 78 11.28 5.94 2.85
C THR A 78 12.16 5.15 3.78
N ALA A 79 12.55 5.75 4.89
CA ALA A 79 13.35 5.13 5.95
C ALA A 79 13.02 5.82 7.29
N PRO A 80 13.31 5.17 8.43
CA PRO A 80 13.31 5.83 9.72
C PRO A 80 14.20 7.09 9.71
N GLY A 81 13.73 8.18 10.33
CA GLY A 81 14.39 9.47 10.24
C GLY A 81 15.70 9.57 11.01
N SER A 82 15.90 8.71 12.04
CA SER A 82 17.05 8.71 12.91
C SER A 82 17.40 7.30 13.37
N ILE A 83 18.60 7.15 13.94
CA ILE A 83 19.05 5.90 14.57
C ILE A 83 18.11 5.48 15.70
N GLN A 84 17.58 6.43 16.48
CA GLN A 84 16.65 6.18 17.58
C GLN A 84 15.34 5.58 17.05
N ASP A 85 14.91 5.97 15.85
CA ASP A 85 13.71 5.41 15.22
C ASP A 85 13.92 3.94 14.84
N TYR A 86 15.07 3.57 14.31
CA TYR A 86 15.41 2.16 14.05
C TYR A 86 15.39 1.33 15.34
N VAL A 87 15.94 1.86 16.42
CA VAL A 87 15.98 1.18 17.74
C VAL A 87 14.57 1.08 18.34
N ARG A 88 13.79 2.15 18.29
CA ARG A 88 12.43 2.20 18.85
C ARG A 88 11.47 1.28 18.11
N GLN A 89 11.52 1.27 16.77
CA GLN A 89 10.65 0.45 15.94
C GLN A 89 11.02 -1.03 16.01
N ARG A 90 12.28 -1.38 16.31
CA ARG A 90 12.84 -2.75 16.34
C ARG A 90 12.70 -3.55 15.05
N LYS A 91 11.77 -3.22 14.18
CA LYS A 91 11.52 -3.80 12.85
C LYS A 91 10.78 -2.79 11.99
N GLY A 92 10.97 -2.86 10.68
CA GLY A 92 10.29 -1.99 9.73
C GLY A 92 10.66 -2.33 8.30
N ARG A 93 10.22 -1.48 7.38
CA ARG A 93 10.53 -1.57 5.96
C ARG A 93 11.19 -0.29 5.49
N LEU A 94 12.11 -0.40 4.55
CA LEU A 94 12.74 0.69 3.82
C LEU A 94 12.40 0.50 2.35
N ARG A 95 12.08 1.58 1.66
CA ARG A 95 11.98 1.56 0.20
C ARG A 95 13.19 2.26 -0.38
N LEU A 96 13.96 1.54 -1.17
CA LEU A 96 15.12 2.08 -1.89
C LEU A 96 14.66 2.84 -3.14
N SER A 97 15.53 3.73 -3.63
CA SER A 97 15.28 4.54 -4.84
C SER A 97 15.23 3.70 -6.12
N ASP A 98 15.86 2.53 -6.13
CA ASP A 98 15.82 1.55 -7.22
C ASP A 98 14.55 0.66 -7.21
N GLY A 99 13.63 0.90 -6.25
CA GLY A 99 12.37 0.19 -6.10
C GLY A 99 12.41 -1.03 -5.21
N ARG A 100 13.59 -1.45 -4.73
CA ARG A 100 13.72 -2.56 -3.77
C ARG A 100 13.08 -2.22 -2.42
N ILE A 101 12.58 -3.25 -1.75
CA ILE A 101 11.98 -3.16 -0.42
C ILE A 101 12.82 -3.99 0.54
N LEU A 102 13.44 -3.32 1.50
CA LEU A 102 14.20 -3.97 2.56
C LEU A 102 13.37 -4.06 3.84
N LYS A 103 13.38 -5.22 4.46
CA LYS A 103 12.88 -5.43 5.81
C LYS A 103 14.04 -5.35 6.78
N PHE A 104 13.99 -4.44 7.75
CA PHE A 104 14.99 -4.39 8.80
C PHE A 104 14.47 -4.96 10.13
N ARG A 105 15.40 -5.48 10.90
CA ARG A 105 15.19 -5.87 12.31
C ARG A 105 16.34 -5.35 13.14
N CYS A 106 16.05 -4.87 14.36
CA CYS A 106 17.04 -4.44 15.34
C CYS A 106 16.83 -5.20 16.65
N LYS A 107 17.83 -5.94 17.08
CA LYS A 107 17.82 -6.73 18.31
C LYS A 107 18.89 -6.19 19.27
N ALA A 108 18.51 -5.91 20.52
CA ALA A 108 19.45 -5.58 21.58
C ALA A 108 20.24 -6.82 22.00
N LEU A 109 21.51 -6.63 22.30
CA LEU A 109 22.43 -7.64 22.81
C LEU A 109 22.67 -7.44 24.30
N PRO A 110 23.11 -8.49 25.05
CA PRO A 110 23.33 -8.42 26.51
C PRO A 110 24.39 -7.41 26.92
N ASP A 111 25.38 -7.14 26.07
CA ASP A 111 26.47 -6.18 26.27
C ASP A 111 26.09 -4.71 26.00
N GLY A 112 24.80 -4.46 25.70
CA GLY A 112 24.29 -3.14 25.30
C GLY A 112 24.38 -2.83 23.82
N GLY A 113 25.05 -3.67 23.05
CA GLY A 113 25.16 -3.56 21.60
C GLY A 113 23.85 -3.86 20.86
N ARG A 114 23.92 -3.83 19.54
CA ARG A 114 22.77 -4.08 18.65
C ARG A 114 23.17 -4.98 17.48
N LEU A 115 22.31 -5.93 17.18
CA LEU A 115 22.37 -6.68 15.92
C LEU A 115 21.26 -6.15 15.01
N MET A 116 21.63 -5.67 13.83
CA MET A 116 20.66 -5.25 12.83
C MET A 116 20.81 -6.10 11.56
N THR A 117 19.68 -6.46 10.99
CA THR A 117 19.61 -7.21 9.72
C THR A 117 18.74 -6.46 8.72
N PHE A 118 19.10 -6.53 7.44
CA PHE A 118 18.41 -5.91 6.32
C PHE A 118 18.22 -6.96 5.23
N ASP A 119 17.00 -7.37 5.03
CA ASP A 119 16.60 -8.46 4.13
C ASP A 119 15.86 -7.88 2.92
N ASP A 120 16.29 -8.21 1.70
CA ASP A 120 15.61 -7.82 0.48
C ASP A 120 14.37 -8.71 0.28
N ILE A 121 13.21 -8.13 0.50
CA ILE A 121 11.93 -8.83 0.38
C ILE A 121 11.18 -8.45 -0.91
N SER A 122 11.83 -7.84 -1.89
CA SER A 122 11.18 -7.30 -3.10
C SER A 122 10.43 -8.36 -3.88
N ASP A 123 11.01 -9.54 -4.08
CA ASP A 123 10.37 -10.63 -4.81
C ASP A 123 9.22 -11.24 -4.03
N PHE A 124 9.36 -11.36 -2.72
CA PHE A 124 8.28 -11.81 -1.85
C PHE A 124 7.11 -10.80 -1.86
N ASP A 125 7.41 -9.51 -1.77
CA ASP A 125 6.39 -8.46 -1.77
C ASP A 125 5.66 -8.40 -3.12
N ARG A 126 6.38 -8.51 -4.26
CA ARG A 126 5.80 -8.62 -5.60
C ARG A 126 4.90 -9.86 -5.76
N THR A 127 5.37 -11.02 -5.30
CA THR A 127 4.60 -12.26 -5.36
C THR A 127 3.34 -12.16 -4.51
N ALA A 128 3.44 -11.60 -3.31
CA ALA A 128 2.30 -11.36 -2.44
C ALA A 128 1.29 -10.38 -3.09
N GLU A 129 1.77 -9.31 -3.76
CA GLU A 129 0.93 -8.38 -4.51
C GLU A 129 0.19 -9.08 -5.66
N LEU A 130 0.90 -9.88 -6.45
CA LEU A 130 0.29 -10.69 -7.53
C LEU A 130 -0.77 -11.66 -7.01
N LEU A 131 -0.50 -12.33 -5.89
CA LEU A 131 -1.48 -13.23 -5.26
C LEU A 131 -2.71 -12.47 -4.75
N ARG A 132 -2.53 -11.27 -4.19
CA ARG A 132 -3.63 -10.39 -3.77
C ARG A 132 -4.48 -9.94 -4.96
N GLU A 133 -3.83 -9.52 -6.04
CA GLU A 133 -4.53 -9.20 -7.29
C GLU A 133 -5.30 -10.40 -7.84
N LEU A 134 -4.72 -11.61 -7.77
CA LEU A 134 -5.38 -12.85 -8.19
C LEU A 134 -6.56 -13.22 -7.29
N ALA A 135 -6.53 -12.89 -6.02
CA ALA A 135 -7.62 -13.13 -5.08
C ALA A 135 -8.90 -12.35 -5.40
N GLY A 136 -8.80 -11.29 -6.24
CA GLY A 136 -9.96 -10.55 -6.72
C GLY A 136 -10.65 -9.66 -5.68
N VAL A 137 -10.10 -9.55 -4.46
CA VAL A 137 -10.67 -8.84 -3.33
C VAL A 137 -9.72 -7.73 -2.86
N ASP A 138 -10.27 -6.55 -2.57
CA ASP A 138 -9.56 -5.46 -1.92
C ASP A 138 -9.35 -5.79 -0.43
N GLU A 139 -8.10 -5.74 0.04
CA GLU A 139 -7.77 -6.17 1.41
C GLU A 139 -8.38 -5.27 2.48
N LEU A 140 -8.54 -3.98 2.20
CA LEU A 140 -9.08 -3.03 3.16
C LEU A 140 -10.59 -3.16 3.31
N THR A 141 -11.31 -3.09 2.19
CA THR A 141 -12.78 -3.01 2.17
C THR A 141 -13.47 -4.36 1.99
N LYS A 142 -12.74 -5.42 1.65
CA LYS A 142 -13.26 -6.76 1.32
C LYS A 142 -14.25 -6.78 0.15
N LEU A 143 -14.33 -5.71 -0.61
CA LEU A 143 -15.06 -5.65 -1.87
C LEU A 143 -14.24 -6.26 -3.02
N PRO A 144 -14.86 -6.63 -4.15
CA PRO A 144 -14.14 -6.85 -5.39
C PRO A 144 -13.15 -5.73 -5.69
N ASN A 145 -11.90 -6.10 -5.97
CA ASN A 145 -10.89 -5.14 -6.39
C ASN A 145 -11.14 -4.70 -7.85
N ARG A 146 -10.36 -3.73 -8.34
CA ARG A 146 -10.48 -3.21 -9.71
C ARG A 146 -10.52 -4.31 -10.76
N ARG A 147 -9.62 -5.29 -10.68
CA ARG A 147 -9.52 -6.39 -11.65
C ARG A 147 -10.77 -7.26 -11.66
N GLN A 148 -11.23 -7.67 -10.49
CA GLN A 148 -12.43 -8.51 -10.37
C GLN A 148 -13.69 -7.75 -10.77
N PHE A 149 -13.82 -6.48 -10.39
CA PHE A 149 -14.95 -5.65 -10.81
C PHE A 149 -15.02 -5.54 -12.33
N LEU A 150 -13.90 -5.20 -13.01
CA LEU A 150 -13.85 -5.08 -14.48
C LEU A 150 -14.18 -6.39 -15.16
N ARG A 151 -13.63 -7.52 -14.69
CA ARG A 151 -13.96 -8.84 -15.25
C ARG A 151 -15.45 -9.17 -15.14
N SER A 152 -16.04 -8.90 -13.99
CA SER A 152 -17.48 -9.12 -13.76
C SER A 152 -18.32 -8.17 -14.63
N LEU A 153 -17.91 -6.90 -14.72
CA LEU A 153 -18.58 -5.91 -15.56
C LEU A 153 -18.56 -6.31 -17.05
N GLU A 154 -17.44 -6.79 -17.58
CA GLU A 154 -17.33 -7.28 -18.96
C GLU A 154 -18.27 -8.46 -19.22
N THR A 155 -18.34 -9.39 -18.27
CA THR A 155 -19.24 -10.55 -18.35
C THR A 155 -20.70 -10.12 -18.42
N GLU A 156 -21.11 -9.24 -17.51
CA GLU A 156 -22.48 -8.72 -17.46
C GLU A 156 -22.79 -7.82 -18.67
N PHE A 157 -21.83 -7.01 -19.12
CA PHE A 157 -21.99 -6.18 -20.32
C PHE A 157 -22.27 -7.04 -21.55
N ALA A 158 -21.54 -8.12 -21.76
CA ALA A 158 -21.77 -9.06 -22.85
C ALA A 158 -23.17 -9.72 -22.75
N ARG A 159 -23.62 -10.04 -21.54
CA ARG A 159 -24.94 -10.61 -21.26
C ARG A 159 -26.06 -9.61 -21.60
N VAL A 160 -25.99 -8.39 -21.06
CA VAL A 160 -27.05 -7.38 -21.30
C VAL A 160 -27.09 -6.93 -22.74
N ARG A 161 -25.93 -6.88 -23.44
CA ARG A 161 -25.86 -6.61 -24.85
C ARG A 161 -26.61 -7.66 -25.70
N ARG A 162 -26.45 -8.96 -25.34
CA ARG A 162 -27.12 -10.06 -26.03
C ARG A 162 -28.66 -10.01 -25.91
N TYR A 163 -29.17 -9.57 -24.76
CA TYR A 163 -30.61 -9.56 -24.47
C TYR A 163 -31.22 -8.16 -24.53
N ASP A 164 -30.45 -7.19 -24.99
CA ASP A 164 -30.81 -5.76 -25.05
C ASP A 164 -31.40 -5.22 -23.73
N ARG A 165 -30.76 -5.55 -22.62
CA ARG A 165 -31.16 -5.08 -21.31
C ARG A 165 -30.38 -3.82 -20.91
N PRO A 166 -31.00 -2.91 -20.15
CA PRO A 166 -30.28 -1.74 -19.64
C PRO A 166 -29.21 -2.14 -18.59
N LEU A 167 -28.11 -1.40 -18.60
CA LEU A 167 -27.02 -1.50 -17.63
C LEU A 167 -26.50 -0.10 -17.36
N SER A 168 -26.42 0.29 -16.10
CA SER A 168 -25.85 1.57 -15.71
C SER A 168 -24.63 1.37 -14.82
N VAL A 169 -23.66 2.26 -14.95
CA VAL A 169 -22.46 2.27 -14.12
C VAL A 169 -22.36 3.59 -13.36
N LEU A 170 -22.05 3.50 -12.07
CA LEU A 170 -21.74 4.60 -11.21
C LEU A 170 -20.24 4.58 -10.89
N MET A 171 -19.55 5.70 -11.11
CA MET A 171 -18.24 5.98 -10.52
C MET A 171 -18.40 6.88 -9.32
N ILE A 172 -17.79 6.53 -8.21
CA ILE A 172 -17.96 7.16 -6.90
C ILE A 172 -16.59 7.49 -6.34
N ASP A 173 -16.41 8.71 -5.88
CA ASP A 173 -15.18 9.17 -5.24
C ASP A 173 -15.50 9.85 -3.90
N ALA A 174 -14.74 9.51 -2.87
CA ALA A 174 -14.89 10.06 -1.53
C ALA A 174 -14.28 11.48 -1.45
N ASP A 175 -15.14 12.48 -1.31
CA ASP A 175 -14.75 13.89 -1.34
C ASP A 175 -13.83 14.27 -0.17
N GLY A 176 -12.68 14.86 -0.51
CA GLY A 176 -11.75 15.38 0.50
C GLY A 176 -11.01 14.31 1.29
N PHE A 177 -10.93 13.08 0.80
CA PHE A 177 -10.30 11.97 1.52
C PHE A 177 -8.83 12.24 1.91
N LYS A 178 -8.07 12.94 1.06
CA LYS A 178 -6.71 13.36 1.41
C LYS A 178 -6.69 14.24 2.66
N GLN A 179 -7.64 15.17 2.81
CA GLN A 179 -7.73 16.04 3.98
C GLN A 179 -8.08 15.25 5.26
N ILE A 180 -8.86 14.18 5.13
CA ILE A 180 -9.15 13.25 6.24
C ILE A 180 -7.84 12.58 6.68
N ASN A 181 -7.05 12.04 5.74
CA ASN A 181 -5.75 11.44 6.04
C ASN A 181 -4.77 12.44 6.68
N ASP A 182 -4.68 13.65 6.13
CA ASP A 182 -3.77 14.69 6.61
C ASP A 182 -4.13 15.14 8.05
N ARG A 183 -5.43 15.16 8.39
CA ARG A 183 -5.93 15.62 9.68
C ARG A 183 -5.99 14.53 10.76
N TYR A 184 -6.41 13.32 10.40
CA TYR A 184 -6.73 12.24 11.35
C TYR A 184 -5.79 11.04 11.23
N GLY A 185 -4.87 11.06 10.25
CA GLY A 185 -3.95 9.97 9.95
C GLY A 185 -4.55 8.88 9.05
N HIS A 186 -3.68 8.11 8.42
CA HIS A 186 -4.07 7.06 7.47
C HIS A 186 -4.96 5.97 8.09
N PHE A 187 -4.78 5.63 9.38
CA PHE A 187 -5.65 4.66 10.06
C PHE A 187 -7.11 5.10 10.10
N ALA A 188 -7.37 6.38 10.40
CA ALA A 188 -8.72 6.91 10.40
C ALA A 188 -9.31 6.93 8.97
N GLY A 189 -8.50 7.25 7.96
CA GLY A 189 -8.89 7.16 6.56
C GLY A 189 -9.27 5.73 6.15
N ASP A 190 -8.49 4.74 6.56
CA ASP A 190 -8.78 3.33 6.30
C ASP A 190 -10.11 2.90 6.94
N GLU A 191 -10.38 3.28 8.20
CA GLU A 191 -11.66 3.01 8.86
C GLU A 191 -12.84 3.68 8.15
N VAL A 192 -12.66 4.92 7.65
CA VAL A 192 -13.68 5.63 6.86
C VAL A 192 -13.97 4.88 5.56
N LEU A 193 -12.97 4.41 4.82
CA LEU A 193 -13.17 3.64 3.59
C LEU A 193 -13.85 2.29 3.84
N GLN A 194 -13.53 1.61 4.94
CA GLN A 194 -14.21 0.38 5.34
C GLN A 194 -15.70 0.65 5.64
N ALA A 195 -15.98 1.69 6.40
CA ALA A 195 -17.36 2.07 6.74
C ALA A 195 -18.14 2.55 5.50
N LEU A 196 -17.50 3.26 4.56
CA LEU A 196 -18.06 3.63 3.26
C LEU A 196 -18.45 2.39 2.44
N ALA A 197 -17.55 1.40 2.36
CA ALA A 197 -17.83 0.15 1.66
C ALA A 197 -19.05 -0.59 2.22
N VAL A 198 -19.20 -0.63 3.55
CA VAL A 198 -20.37 -1.23 4.23
C VAL A 198 -21.65 -0.47 3.88
N ARG A 199 -21.64 0.88 3.92
CA ARG A 199 -22.81 1.70 3.54
C ARG A 199 -23.20 1.48 2.08
N LEU A 200 -22.21 1.51 1.17
CA LEU A 200 -22.46 1.26 -0.26
C LEU A 200 -23.09 -0.11 -0.48
N ARG A 201 -22.59 -1.15 0.19
CA ARG A 201 -23.13 -2.52 0.09
C ARG A 201 -24.58 -2.60 0.60
N GLY A 202 -24.94 -1.82 1.61
CA GLY A 202 -26.32 -1.76 2.15
C GLY A 202 -27.32 -1.10 1.19
N ILE A 203 -26.87 -0.23 0.30
CA ILE A 203 -27.71 0.53 -0.63
C ILE A 203 -27.95 -0.20 -1.94
N VAL A 204 -26.94 -0.90 -2.46
CA VAL A 204 -27.01 -1.62 -3.74
C VAL A 204 -27.66 -3.00 -3.55
N ARG A 205 -28.31 -3.50 -4.62
CA ARG A 205 -28.94 -4.83 -4.61
C ARG A 205 -27.88 -5.93 -4.64
N GLN A 206 -28.27 -7.13 -4.23
CA GLN A 206 -27.35 -8.29 -4.24
C GLN A 206 -26.85 -8.65 -5.66
N ILE A 207 -27.69 -8.39 -6.69
CA ILE A 207 -27.36 -8.65 -8.09
C ILE A 207 -26.43 -7.59 -8.71
N ASP A 208 -26.34 -6.41 -8.08
CA ASP A 208 -25.50 -5.33 -8.55
C ASP A 208 -24.02 -5.61 -8.20
N LEU A 209 -23.13 -5.19 -9.08
CA LEU A 209 -21.71 -5.26 -8.82
C LEU A 209 -21.28 -4.03 -8.01
N LEU A 210 -20.47 -4.25 -7.00
CA LEU A 210 -19.83 -3.18 -6.24
C LEU A 210 -18.35 -3.55 -6.09
N GLY A 211 -17.44 -2.61 -6.37
CA GLY A 211 -16.01 -2.80 -6.23
C GLY A 211 -15.29 -1.52 -5.83
N ARG A 212 -14.09 -1.67 -5.24
CA ARG A 212 -13.15 -0.58 -5.01
C ARG A 212 -12.12 -0.59 -6.13
N LEU A 213 -12.01 0.53 -6.86
CA LEU A 213 -11.11 0.61 -8.02
C LEU A 213 -9.71 1.07 -7.67
N GLY A 214 -9.52 1.71 -6.52
CA GLY A 214 -8.23 2.16 -6.01
C GLY A 214 -8.38 3.41 -5.13
N GLY A 215 -7.44 3.64 -4.21
CA GLY A 215 -7.48 4.82 -3.35
C GLY A 215 -8.84 5.02 -2.67
N GLU A 216 -9.53 6.08 -3.04
CA GLU A 216 -10.83 6.51 -2.54
C GLU A 216 -11.98 6.30 -3.54
N GLU A 217 -11.71 5.56 -4.64
CA GLU A 217 -12.64 5.35 -5.75
C GLU A 217 -13.37 4.01 -5.67
N PHE A 218 -14.69 4.05 -5.86
CA PHE A 218 -15.57 2.88 -5.91
C PHE A 218 -16.37 2.90 -7.21
N ALA A 219 -16.81 1.72 -7.65
CA ALA A 219 -17.72 1.60 -8.77
C ALA A 219 -18.89 0.67 -8.46
N VAL A 220 -20.04 0.98 -9.02
CA VAL A 220 -21.24 0.15 -8.97
C VAL A 220 -21.72 -0.11 -10.38
N ALA A 221 -22.06 -1.36 -10.72
CA ALA A 221 -22.82 -1.64 -11.93
C ALA A 221 -24.23 -2.11 -11.54
N LEU A 222 -25.21 -1.35 -11.97
CA LEU A 222 -26.63 -1.57 -11.69
C LEU A 222 -27.23 -2.39 -12.82
N MET A 223 -27.57 -3.62 -12.50
CA MET A 223 -28.15 -4.56 -13.48
C MET A 223 -29.59 -4.18 -13.82
N GLU A 224 -29.96 -4.33 -15.09
CA GLU A 224 -31.32 -4.07 -15.59
C GLU A 224 -31.88 -2.71 -15.15
N THR A 225 -31.01 -1.68 -15.16
CA THR A 225 -31.31 -0.35 -14.65
C THR A 225 -31.01 0.70 -15.72
N ASP A 226 -32.00 1.48 -16.05
CA ASP A 226 -31.91 2.61 -16.98
C ASP A 226 -31.40 3.88 -16.30
N MET A 227 -31.17 4.95 -17.10
CA MET A 227 -30.62 6.22 -16.58
C MET A 227 -31.48 6.85 -15.48
N PRO A 228 -32.84 6.99 -15.58
CA PRO A 228 -33.64 7.56 -14.51
C PRO A 228 -33.52 6.79 -13.18
N ALA A 229 -33.60 5.46 -13.24
CA ALA A 229 -33.46 4.61 -12.05
C ALA A 229 -32.04 4.62 -11.48
N ALA A 230 -31.01 4.70 -12.35
CA ALA A 230 -29.63 4.83 -11.93
C ALA A 230 -29.38 6.16 -11.20
N LEU A 231 -29.91 7.26 -11.70
CA LEU A 231 -29.83 8.58 -11.04
C LEU A 231 -30.52 8.58 -9.69
N GLN A 232 -31.69 7.96 -9.54
CA GLN A 232 -32.35 7.79 -8.25
C GLN A 232 -31.48 7.02 -7.25
N THR A 233 -30.87 5.92 -7.70
CA THR A 233 -29.97 5.12 -6.87
C THR A 233 -28.73 5.90 -6.47
N ALA A 234 -28.09 6.61 -7.41
CA ALA A 234 -26.92 7.44 -7.17
C ALA A 234 -27.22 8.58 -6.18
N GLU A 235 -28.35 9.26 -6.32
CA GLU A 235 -28.75 10.35 -5.43
C GLU A 235 -29.08 9.85 -4.02
N ARG A 236 -29.78 8.71 -3.90
CA ARG A 236 -30.02 8.05 -2.61
C ARG A 236 -28.69 7.71 -1.93
N LEU A 237 -27.75 7.12 -2.65
CA LEU A 237 -26.42 6.79 -2.16
C LEU A 237 -25.70 8.04 -1.66
N ARG A 238 -25.66 9.12 -2.45
CA ARG A 238 -25.03 10.37 -2.06
C ARG A 238 -25.64 10.95 -0.79
N GLN A 239 -26.99 10.96 -0.70
CA GLN A 239 -27.72 11.47 0.45
C GLN A 239 -27.45 10.65 1.72
N GLU A 240 -27.52 9.32 1.65
CA GLU A 240 -27.28 8.44 2.81
C GLU A 240 -25.83 8.56 3.33
N ILE A 241 -24.86 8.74 2.42
CA ILE A 241 -23.46 8.96 2.83
C ILE A 241 -23.29 10.33 3.48
N ALA A 242 -23.93 11.38 2.95
CA ALA A 242 -23.85 12.73 3.48
C ALA A 242 -24.65 12.94 4.79
N ALA A 243 -25.67 12.12 5.05
CA ALA A 243 -26.60 12.31 6.18
C ALA A 243 -25.94 12.05 7.54
N GLU A 244 -25.10 11.03 7.64
CA GLU A 244 -24.53 10.61 8.90
C GLU A 244 -23.00 10.55 8.87
N PRO A 245 -22.31 11.08 9.89
CA PRO A 245 -20.87 10.98 9.99
C PRO A 245 -20.42 9.52 10.18
N PHE A 246 -19.22 9.22 9.72
CA PHE A 246 -18.56 7.95 9.95
C PHE A 246 -18.01 7.89 11.37
N GLN A 247 -18.36 6.82 12.09
CA GLN A 247 -17.85 6.57 13.44
C GLN A 247 -16.54 5.79 13.31
N VAL A 248 -15.42 6.40 13.66
CA VAL A 248 -14.10 5.80 13.64
C VAL A 248 -13.40 6.01 14.99
N ALA A 249 -12.30 5.33 15.25
CA ALA A 249 -11.58 5.46 16.52
C ALA A 249 -11.15 6.91 16.82
N ALA A 250 -10.85 7.71 15.79
CA ALA A 250 -10.51 9.13 15.90
C ALA A 250 -11.74 10.07 16.15
N GLY A 251 -12.98 9.52 16.19
CA GLY A 251 -14.20 10.28 16.40
C GLY A 251 -15.16 10.24 15.21
N LYS A 252 -16.02 11.27 15.12
CA LYS A 252 -17.00 11.41 14.04
C LYS A 252 -16.41 12.18 12.88
N ILE A 253 -16.35 11.59 11.69
CA ILE A 253 -15.83 12.21 10.48
C ILE A 253 -16.95 12.36 9.46
N GLN A 254 -17.25 13.61 9.07
CA GLN A 254 -18.20 13.92 8.01
C GLN A 254 -17.49 13.81 6.67
N MET A 255 -18.11 13.11 5.72
CA MET A 255 -17.62 12.97 4.36
C MET A 255 -18.80 12.92 3.39
N THR A 256 -18.57 13.35 2.17
CA THR A 256 -19.52 13.27 1.05
C THR A 256 -18.90 12.48 -0.10
N VAL A 257 -19.66 12.23 -1.14
CA VAL A 257 -19.18 11.58 -2.35
C VAL A 257 -19.61 12.34 -3.60
N SER A 258 -18.75 12.34 -4.61
CA SER A 258 -19.06 12.75 -5.97
C SER A 258 -19.36 11.52 -6.81
N VAL A 259 -20.46 11.53 -7.55
CA VAL A 259 -20.93 10.37 -8.31
C VAL A 259 -21.13 10.75 -9.77
N GLY A 260 -20.54 9.96 -10.66
CA GLY A 260 -20.79 10.01 -12.11
C GLY A 260 -21.62 8.81 -12.55
N VAL A 261 -22.60 9.03 -13.38
CA VAL A 261 -23.53 8.00 -13.87
C VAL A 261 -23.46 7.90 -15.40
N ALA A 262 -23.36 6.69 -15.92
CA ALA A 262 -23.50 6.41 -17.35
C ALA A 262 -24.36 5.16 -17.55
N THR A 263 -25.19 5.16 -18.59
CA THR A 263 -26.03 4.02 -18.96
C THR A 263 -25.62 3.52 -20.35
N ARG A 264 -25.58 2.20 -20.54
CA ARG A 264 -25.28 1.54 -21.79
C ARG A 264 -26.25 1.99 -22.90
N ARG A 265 -25.69 2.33 -24.06
CA ARG A 265 -26.43 2.58 -25.29
C ARG A 265 -26.25 1.40 -26.24
N ALA A 266 -27.14 1.28 -27.21
CA ALA A 266 -27.05 0.23 -28.23
C ALA A 266 -25.73 0.28 -29.04
N ALA A 267 -25.16 1.47 -29.21
CA ALA A 267 -23.92 1.69 -29.94
C ALA A 267 -22.66 1.47 -29.08
N ASP A 268 -22.78 1.24 -27.78
CA ASP A 268 -21.62 1.02 -26.90
C ASP A 268 -20.99 -0.35 -27.18
N ASP A 269 -19.72 -0.35 -27.52
CA ASP A 269 -19.01 -1.55 -27.95
C ASP A 269 -18.46 -2.40 -26.80
N ASN A 270 -18.15 -1.78 -25.66
CA ASN A 270 -17.52 -2.47 -24.53
C ASN A 270 -17.78 -1.79 -23.16
N ALA A 271 -17.56 -2.57 -22.11
CA ALA A 271 -17.72 -2.15 -20.72
C ALA A 271 -16.74 -1.02 -20.31
N ALA A 272 -15.55 -0.99 -20.90
CA ALA A 272 -14.54 0.01 -20.55
C ALA A 272 -14.96 1.42 -21.00
N LEU A 273 -15.62 1.52 -22.16
CA LEU A 273 -16.18 2.79 -22.63
C LEU A 273 -17.25 3.30 -21.65
N LEU A 274 -18.18 2.43 -21.25
CA LEU A 274 -19.25 2.78 -20.30
C LEU A 274 -18.67 3.25 -18.95
N LEU A 275 -17.68 2.55 -18.44
CA LEU A 275 -16.99 2.97 -17.21
C LEU A 275 -16.28 4.32 -17.38
N GLY A 276 -15.61 4.55 -18.51
CA GLY A 276 -14.95 5.82 -18.84
C GLY A 276 -15.92 7.00 -18.94
N LEU A 277 -17.16 6.76 -19.43
CA LEU A 277 -18.21 7.80 -19.45
C LEU A 277 -18.67 8.15 -18.03
N ALA A 278 -18.83 7.16 -17.16
CA ALA A 278 -19.16 7.39 -15.76
C ALA A 278 -18.02 8.12 -15.02
N ASP A 279 -16.75 7.79 -15.30
CA ASP A 279 -15.59 8.46 -14.75
C ASP A 279 -15.53 9.95 -15.15
N LYS A 280 -15.74 10.28 -16.42
CA LYS A 280 -15.83 11.67 -16.88
C LYS A 280 -16.93 12.45 -16.14
N ALA A 281 -18.09 11.84 -15.94
CA ALA A 281 -19.19 12.45 -15.21
C ALA A 281 -18.83 12.66 -13.71
N MET A 282 -18.16 11.71 -13.08
CA MET A 282 -17.65 11.84 -11.72
C MET A 282 -16.63 12.99 -11.60
N TYR A 283 -15.72 13.11 -12.56
CA TYR A 283 -14.78 14.23 -12.60
C TYR A 283 -15.50 15.58 -12.68
N LEU A 284 -16.56 15.70 -13.48
CA LEU A 284 -17.40 16.91 -13.53
C LEU A 284 -18.12 17.15 -12.19
N ALA A 285 -18.54 16.10 -11.50
CA ALA A 285 -19.12 16.23 -10.16
C ALA A 285 -18.11 16.80 -9.15
N LYS A 286 -16.86 16.33 -9.17
CA LYS A 286 -15.76 16.82 -8.32
C LYS A 286 -15.43 18.29 -8.62
N THR A 287 -15.25 18.65 -9.89
CA THR A 287 -14.90 20.01 -10.29
C THR A 287 -16.06 20.99 -10.16
N GLY A 288 -17.30 20.51 -10.29
CA GLY A 288 -18.51 21.31 -10.14
C GLY A 288 -18.88 21.67 -8.70
N GLY A 289 -18.09 21.28 -7.69
CA GLY A 289 -18.29 21.62 -6.28
C GLY A 289 -18.57 20.44 -5.37
N ARG A 290 -18.34 19.22 -5.83
CA ARG A 290 -18.46 17.96 -5.05
C ARG A 290 -19.88 17.69 -4.53
N ASN A 291 -20.05 16.63 -3.74
CA ASN A 291 -21.31 16.23 -3.11
C ASN A 291 -22.51 16.30 -4.07
N ARG A 292 -22.36 15.68 -5.23
CA ARG A 292 -23.39 15.69 -6.29
C ARG A 292 -23.31 14.48 -7.20
N VAL A 293 -24.40 14.27 -7.91
CA VAL A 293 -24.52 13.29 -8.99
C VAL A 293 -24.52 14.03 -10.33
N ILE A 294 -23.72 13.55 -11.29
CA ILE A 294 -23.75 14.00 -12.67
C ILE A 294 -23.94 12.79 -13.57
N ALA A 295 -24.88 12.90 -14.52
CA ALA A 295 -25.06 11.92 -15.58
C ALA A 295 -24.22 12.28 -16.79
N ASN A 296 -23.61 11.30 -17.44
CA ASN A 296 -23.10 11.47 -18.78
C ASN A 296 -24.28 11.40 -19.76
N LEU A 297 -24.65 12.56 -20.27
CA LEU A 297 -25.74 12.75 -21.25
C LEU A 297 -25.20 12.93 -22.69
N ASP A 298 -23.88 12.70 -22.93
CA ASP A 298 -23.31 12.86 -24.25
C ASP A 298 -24.12 12.02 -25.28
N VAL A 299 -24.73 12.75 -26.19
CA VAL A 299 -25.61 12.31 -27.27
C VAL A 299 -24.79 11.69 -28.41
#